data_51b961c0ed155748d6e075e97226902a
#
_entry.id   51b961c0ed155748d6e075e97226902a
#
_cell.length_a   1.000
_cell.length_b   1.000
_cell.length_c   1.000
_cell.angle_alpha   90.00
_cell.angle_beta   90.00
_cell.angle_gamma   90.00
#
_symmetry.space_group_name_H-M   'P 1'
#
loop_
_entity.id
_entity.type
_entity.pdbx_description
1 polymer ?
#
loop_
_entity_poly.entity_id
_entity_poly.type
_entity_poly.pdbx_seq_one_letter_code
_entity_poly.pdbx_strand_id
1 'polypeptide(L)'
;MSSQYTEEEDKLISWFKDNYKNIIFGLLFGTALVFGFKYYSDLNANKQYEMSLKYEEAIKDYQDEKYEKVMLLSKEYQANNPSNIYTSMINLYVAKIYHDEGKYTESLDALNLIIKNSSSKEMQMVANIRYSRILILQKKYDEAEKFITSAVNFSGNALLVEMLGDISYVKSDISKAKTYYQSCLKLEITPNNRKIIENKLNSIQ
;
A
#
# COMPACT_ATOMS: atom_id res chain seq x y z
N MET A 1 -55.61 -39.56 -7.54
CA MET A 1 -54.29 -38.87 -7.55
C MET A 1 -54.28 -37.53 -8.27
N SER A 2 -55.34 -37.15 -8.97
CA SER A 2 -55.44 -35.89 -9.73
C SER A 2 -55.99 -34.69 -8.97
N SER A 3 -56.61 -34.85 -7.81
CA SER A 3 -57.21 -33.71 -7.05
C SER A 3 -56.22 -32.98 -6.13
N GLN A 4 -55.13 -33.62 -5.73
CA GLN A 4 -54.15 -33.01 -4.85
C GLN A 4 -53.23 -32.01 -5.60
N TYR A 5 -52.94 -32.29 -6.87
CA TYR A 5 -52.14 -31.38 -7.72
C TYR A 5 -52.86 -30.06 -8.06
N THR A 6 -54.18 -30.11 -8.28
CA THR A 6 -54.97 -28.90 -8.60
C THR A 6 -55.17 -27.97 -7.40
N GLU A 7 -55.27 -28.46 -6.19
CA GLU A 7 -55.36 -27.62 -4.98
C GLU A 7 -54.02 -26.92 -4.63
N GLU A 8 -52.87 -27.54 -4.89
CA GLU A 8 -51.56 -26.94 -4.69
C GLU A 8 -51.27 -25.87 -5.79
N GLU A 9 -51.65 -26.13 -7.01
CA GLU A 9 -51.56 -25.16 -8.10
C GLU A 9 -52.43 -23.92 -7.83
N ASP A 10 -53.68 -24.09 -7.38
CA ASP A 10 -54.56 -22.98 -7.04
C ASP A 10 -54.04 -22.14 -5.86
N LYS A 11 -53.44 -22.78 -4.85
CA LYS A 11 -52.77 -22.09 -3.76
C LYS A 11 -51.55 -21.30 -4.20
N LEU A 12 -50.75 -21.82 -5.10
CA LEU A 12 -49.62 -21.13 -5.69
C LEU A 12 -50.03 -19.92 -6.53
N ILE A 13 -51.08 -20.08 -7.35
CA ILE A 13 -51.61 -19.00 -8.18
C ILE A 13 -52.19 -17.89 -7.31
N SER A 14 -52.96 -18.22 -6.25
CA SER A 14 -53.51 -17.21 -5.34
C SER A 14 -52.40 -16.48 -4.60
N TRP A 15 -51.41 -17.19 -4.07
CA TRP A 15 -50.25 -16.58 -3.41
C TRP A 15 -49.50 -15.62 -4.34
N PHE A 16 -49.33 -16.02 -5.61
CA PHE A 16 -48.67 -15.17 -6.61
C PHE A 16 -49.49 -13.92 -6.93
N LYS A 17 -50.82 -14.07 -7.01
CA LYS A 17 -51.74 -12.91 -7.22
C LYS A 17 -51.70 -11.95 -6.03
N ASP A 18 -51.57 -12.45 -4.81
CA ASP A 18 -51.52 -11.62 -3.62
C ASP A 18 -50.19 -10.90 -3.44
N ASN A 19 -49.09 -11.52 -3.94
CA ASN A 19 -47.73 -11.03 -3.72
C ASN A 19 -47.05 -10.43 -4.97
N TYR A 20 -47.70 -10.43 -6.14
CA TYR A 20 -47.04 -10.02 -7.41
C TYR A 20 -46.46 -8.62 -7.37
N LYS A 21 -47.04 -7.68 -6.65
CA LYS A 21 -46.51 -6.31 -6.49
C LYS A 21 -45.18 -6.30 -5.76
N ASN A 22 -45.10 -7.09 -4.70
CA ASN A 22 -43.87 -7.23 -3.91
C ASN A 22 -42.78 -7.94 -4.71
N ILE A 23 -43.15 -8.96 -5.49
CA ILE A 23 -42.26 -9.69 -6.37
C ILE A 23 -41.71 -8.76 -7.47
N ILE A 24 -42.57 -8.01 -8.13
CA ILE A 24 -42.14 -7.04 -9.16
C ILE A 24 -41.26 -5.96 -8.55
N PHE A 25 -41.64 -5.43 -7.39
CA PHE A 25 -40.83 -4.43 -6.70
C PHE A 25 -39.45 -4.98 -6.30
N GLY A 26 -39.40 -6.21 -5.75
CA GLY A 26 -38.15 -6.89 -5.42
C GLY A 26 -37.26 -7.12 -6.67
N LEU A 27 -37.87 -7.51 -7.79
CA LEU A 27 -37.16 -7.72 -9.05
C LEU A 27 -36.59 -6.41 -9.60
N LEU A 28 -37.42 -5.35 -9.63
CA LEU A 28 -36.97 -4.02 -10.09
C LEU A 28 -35.89 -3.45 -9.21
N PHE A 29 -36.03 -3.57 -7.88
CA PHE A 29 -35.02 -3.10 -6.93
C PHE A 29 -33.72 -3.89 -7.05
N GLY A 30 -33.80 -5.23 -7.12
CA GLY A 30 -32.63 -6.09 -7.34
C GLY A 30 -31.91 -5.76 -8.65
N THR A 31 -32.67 -5.56 -9.73
CA THR A 31 -32.11 -5.18 -11.04
C THR A 31 -31.43 -3.83 -10.98
N ALA A 32 -32.05 -2.82 -10.34
CA ALA A 32 -31.45 -1.49 -10.17
C ALA A 32 -30.15 -1.54 -9.36
N LEU A 33 -30.07 -2.37 -8.32
CA LEU A 33 -28.85 -2.55 -7.54
C LEU A 33 -27.74 -3.19 -8.38
N VAL A 34 -28.02 -4.22 -9.16
CA VAL A 34 -27.02 -4.88 -10.03
C VAL A 34 -26.51 -3.92 -11.09
N PHE A 35 -27.35 -3.20 -11.78
CA PHE A 35 -26.95 -2.22 -12.80
C PHE A 35 -26.20 -1.03 -12.17
N GLY A 36 -26.66 -0.53 -11.02
CA GLY A 36 -25.98 0.54 -10.29
C GLY A 36 -24.56 0.13 -9.85
N PHE A 37 -24.43 -1.08 -9.31
CA PHE A 37 -23.12 -1.63 -8.92
C PHE A 37 -22.19 -1.83 -10.13
N LYS A 38 -22.74 -2.39 -11.23
CA LYS A 38 -21.97 -2.58 -12.47
C LYS A 38 -21.48 -1.24 -13.03
N TYR A 39 -22.38 -0.25 -13.13
CA TYR A 39 -22.02 1.09 -13.61
C TYR A 39 -20.91 1.74 -12.75
N TYR A 40 -21.03 1.66 -11.42
CA TYR A 40 -20.02 2.16 -10.49
C TYR A 40 -18.67 1.42 -10.64
N SER A 41 -18.72 0.08 -10.80
CA SER A 41 -17.54 -0.74 -11.05
C SER A 41 -16.83 -0.37 -12.35
N ASP A 42 -17.59 -0.19 -13.43
CA ASP A 42 -17.04 0.17 -14.75
C ASP A 42 -16.41 1.58 -14.73
N LEU A 43 -17.01 2.54 -14.03
CA LEU A 43 -16.44 3.88 -13.84
C LEU A 43 -15.10 3.81 -13.09
N ASN A 44 -15.04 3.02 -12.01
CA ASN A 44 -13.79 2.86 -11.27
C ASN A 44 -12.73 2.15 -12.10
N ALA A 45 -13.07 1.11 -12.85
CA ALA A 45 -12.15 0.40 -13.73
C ALA A 45 -11.56 1.32 -14.80
N ASN A 46 -12.39 2.12 -15.46
CA ASN A 46 -11.94 3.10 -16.46
C ASN A 46 -11.01 4.14 -15.84
N LYS A 47 -11.35 4.66 -14.66
CA LYS A 47 -10.49 5.60 -13.93
C LYS A 47 -9.13 4.99 -13.59
N GLN A 48 -9.10 3.75 -13.11
CA GLN A 48 -7.85 3.04 -12.82
C GLN A 48 -7.02 2.83 -14.09
N TYR A 49 -7.67 2.49 -15.20
CA TYR A 49 -7.01 2.34 -16.49
C TYR A 49 -6.39 3.64 -16.99
N GLU A 50 -7.11 4.76 -16.94
CA GLU A 50 -6.56 6.08 -17.29
C GLU A 50 -5.37 6.46 -16.40
N MET A 51 -5.46 6.21 -15.09
CA MET A 51 -4.35 6.46 -14.19
C MET A 51 -3.13 5.59 -14.52
N SER A 52 -3.34 4.33 -14.93
CA SER A 52 -2.24 3.45 -15.33
C SER A 52 -1.52 3.96 -16.58
N LEU A 53 -2.25 4.42 -17.59
CA LEU A 53 -1.67 4.97 -18.81
C LEU A 53 -0.81 6.22 -18.54
N LYS A 54 -1.34 7.16 -17.74
CA LYS A 54 -0.58 8.36 -17.34
C LYS A 54 0.64 7.99 -16.48
N TYR A 55 0.54 6.97 -15.65
CA TYR A 55 1.68 6.48 -14.87
C TYR A 55 2.77 5.87 -15.78
N GLU A 56 2.39 5.08 -16.79
CA GLU A 56 3.36 4.56 -17.78
C GLU A 56 4.06 5.69 -18.56
N GLU A 57 3.32 6.74 -18.92
CA GLU A 57 3.92 7.94 -19.54
C GLU A 57 4.89 8.62 -18.57
N ALA A 58 4.53 8.75 -17.30
CA ALA A 58 5.39 9.35 -16.28
C ALA A 58 6.67 8.54 -16.02
N ILE A 59 6.64 7.20 -16.17
CA ILE A 59 7.87 6.39 -16.14
C ILE A 59 8.81 6.74 -17.28
N LYS A 60 8.28 6.93 -18.50
CA LYS A 60 9.08 7.36 -19.66
C LYS A 60 9.64 8.77 -19.44
N ASP A 61 8.80 9.70 -18.95
CA ASP A 61 9.26 11.04 -18.63
C ASP A 61 10.35 11.04 -17.53
N TYR A 62 10.25 10.13 -16.54
CA TYR A 62 11.31 9.94 -15.55
C TYR A 62 12.62 9.42 -16.18
N GLN A 63 12.54 8.44 -17.10
CA GLN A 63 13.71 7.92 -17.84
C GLN A 63 14.35 8.96 -18.74
N ASP A 64 13.55 9.85 -19.31
CA ASP A 64 13.97 10.97 -20.15
C ASP A 64 14.43 12.21 -19.31
N GLU A 65 14.51 12.08 -17.97
CA GLU A 65 14.88 13.16 -17.04
C GLU A 65 13.92 14.37 -17.04
N LYS A 66 12.69 14.20 -17.56
CA LYS A 66 11.64 15.23 -17.57
C LYS A 66 10.92 15.29 -16.21
N TYR A 67 11.67 15.52 -15.15
CA TYR A 67 11.20 15.40 -13.76
C TYR A 67 10.04 16.33 -13.40
N GLU A 68 9.97 17.51 -14.01
CA GLU A 68 8.87 18.45 -13.79
C GLU A 68 7.50 17.84 -14.15
N LYS A 69 7.41 17.04 -15.22
CA LYS A 69 6.18 16.38 -15.62
C LYS A 69 5.77 15.30 -14.60
N VAL A 70 6.74 14.53 -14.11
CA VAL A 70 6.52 13.52 -13.05
C VAL A 70 5.97 14.18 -11.78
N MET A 71 6.55 15.32 -11.38
CA MET A 71 6.10 16.09 -10.21
C MET A 71 4.71 16.69 -10.43
N LEU A 72 4.40 17.15 -11.64
CA LEU A 72 3.08 17.69 -11.97
C LEU A 72 2.01 16.61 -11.87
N LEU A 73 2.25 15.42 -12.45
CA LEU A 73 1.34 14.28 -12.34
C LEU A 73 1.15 13.85 -10.88
N SER A 74 2.23 13.84 -10.08
CA SER A 74 2.15 13.55 -8.65
C SER A 74 1.19 14.51 -7.94
N LYS A 75 1.29 15.82 -8.20
CA LYS A 75 0.41 16.84 -7.61
C LYS A 75 -1.05 16.62 -8.05
N GLU A 76 -1.30 16.34 -9.33
CA GLU A 76 -2.65 16.01 -9.85
C GLU A 76 -3.24 14.80 -9.12
N TYR A 77 -2.45 13.73 -8.97
CA TYR A 77 -2.91 12.50 -8.33
C TYR A 77 -3.13 12.67 -6.83
N GLN A 78 -2.27 13.42 -6.14
CA GLN A 78 -2.45 13.73 -4.72
C GLN A 78 -3.74 14.53 -4.47
N ALA A 79 -4.06 15.48 -5.34
CA ALA A 79 -5.26 16.29 -5.18
C ALA A 79 -6.55 15.48 -5.40
N ASN A 80 -6.56 14.56 -6.38
CA ASN A 80 -7.78 13.89 -6.83
C ASN A 80 -7.95 12.46 -6.30
N ASN A 81 -6.84 11.75 -6.01
CA ASN A 81 -6.83 10.33 -5.67
C ASN A 81 -5.71 9.99 -4.67
N PRO A 82 -5.65 10.63 -3.48
CA PRO A 82 -4.49 10.53 -2.58
C PRO A 82 -4.21 9.10 -2.08
N SER A 83 -5.24 8.26 -1.96
CA SER A 83 -5.11 6.88 -1.47
C SER A 83 -4.85 5.84 -2.57
N ASN A 84 -4.87 6.23 -3.84
CA ASN A 84 -4.72 5.32 -4.97
C ASN A 84 -3.29 4.76 -5.05
N ILE A 85 -3.17 3.52 -5.56
CA ILE A 85 -1.87 2.84 -5.71
C ILE A 85 -0.95 3.60 -6.67
N TYR A 86 -1.47 4.12 -7.80
CA TYR A 86 -0.67 4.89 -8.76
C TYR A 86 -0.16 6.20 -8.17
N THR A 87 -0.95 6.84 -7.27
CA THR A 87 -0.50 8.01 -6.51
C THR A 87 0.69 7.66 -5.62
N SER A 88 0.63 6.52 -4.94
CA SER A 88 1.74 6.06 -4.11
C SER A 88 2.97 5.75 -4.96
N MET A 89 2.79 5.08 -6.10
CA MET A 89 3.89 4.71 -7.01
C MET A 89 4.58 5.94 -7.60
N ILE A 90 3.82 6.95 -8.07
CA ILE A 90 4.42 8.17 -8.62
C ILE A 90 5.15 8.97 -7.54
N ASN A 91 4.64 9.00 -6.31
CA ASN A 91 5.33 9.65 -5.18
C ASN A 91 6.64 8.95 -4.80
N LEU A 92 6.80 7.65 -5.04
CA LEU A 92 8.10 6.98 -4.87
C LEU A 92 9.13 7.48 -5.88
N TYR A 93 8.72 7.82 -7.12
CA TYR A 93 9.60 8.45 -8.11
C TYR A 93 9.94 9.88 -7.72
N VAL A 94 8.97 10.67 -7.26
CA VAL A 94 9.21 12.03 -6.77
C VAL A 94 10.18 12.02 -5.59
N ALA A 95 9.99 11.10 -4.62
CA ALA A 95 10.90 10.94 -3.51
C ALA A 95 12.32 10.56 -3.97
N LYS A 96 12.45 9.72 -5.02
CA LYS A 96 13.74 9.36 -5.60
C LYS A 96 14.38 10.55 -6.30
N ILE A 97 13.64 11.32 -7.09
CA ILE A 97 14.15 12.54 -7.75
C ILE A 97 14.76 13.48 -6.71
N TYR A 98 14.00 13.81 -5.67
CA TYR A 98 14.49 14.68 -4.59
C TYR A 98 15.69 14.10 -3.84
N HIS A 99 15.70 12.80 -3.61
CA HIS A 99 16.83 12.12 -2.99
C HIS A 99 18.10 12.27 -3.83
N ASP A 100 18.00 12.02 -5.15
CA ASP A 100 19.13 12.04 -6.08
C ASP A 100 19.67 13.48 -6.25
N GLU A 101 18.81 14.50 -6.08
CA GLU A 101 19.18 15.92 -6.03
C GLU A 101 19.72 16.36 -4.65
N GLY A 102 19.78 15.47 -3.66
CA GLY A 102 20.20 15.81 -2.30
C GLY A 102 19.17 16.60 -1.48
N LYS A 103 17.95 16.75 -1.99
CA LYS A 103 16.81 17.43 -1.36
C LYS A 103 16.08 16.45 -0.41
N TYR A 104 16.75 16.09 0.67
CA TYR A 104 16.28 15.03 1.56
C TYR A 104 14.97 15.39 2.28
N THR A 105 14.74 16.67 2.61
CA THR A 105 13.49 17.09 3.25
C THR A 105 12.30 16.85 2.34
N GLU A 106 12.38 17.30 1.09
CA GLU A 106 11.33 17.11 0.07
C GLU A 106 11.12 15.63 -0.25
N SER A 107 12.19 14.83 -0.24
CA SER A 107 12.11 13.38 -0.39
C SER A 107 11.34 12.73 0.77
N LEU A 108 11.62 13.14 2.01
CA LEU A 108 10.90 12.68 3.20
C LEU A 108 9.42 13.10 3.15
N ASP A 109 9.11 14.32 2.69
CA ASP A 109 7.74 14.78 2.53
C ASP A 109 6.96 13.94 1.52
N ALA A 110 7.55 13.63 0.37
CA ALA A 110 6.94 12.76 -0.64
C ALA A 110 6.67 11.34 -0.10
N LEU A 111 7.59 10.77 0.66
CA LEU A 111 7.39 9.46 1.32
C LEU A 111 6.31 9.53 2.41
N ASN A 112 6.25 10.61 3.17
CA ASN A 112 5.25 10.80 4.22
C ASN A 112 3.81 10.89 3.65
N LEU A 113 3.64 11.44 2.43
CA LEU A 113 2.36 11.40 1.73
C LEU A 113 1.88 9.96 1.48
N ILE A 114 2.79 9.05 1.11
CA ILE A 114 2.46 7.63 0.92
C ILE A 114 2.09 6.99 2.26
N ILE A 115 2.88 7.22 3.31
CA ILE A 115 2.66 6.65 4.64
C ILE A 115 1.29 7.05 5.19
N LYS A 116 0.89 8.31 4.98
CA LYS A 116 -0.38 8.83 5.50
C LYS A 116 -1.60 8.46 4.68
N ASN A 117 -1.49 8.45 3.36
CA ASN A 117 -2.64 8.45 2.47
C ASN A 117 -2.85 7.12 1.73
N SER A 118 -1.81 6.30 1.52
CA SER A 118 -1.94 5.07 0.73
C SER A 118 -2.91 4.08 1.39
N SER A 119 -3.79 3.49 0.60
CA SER A 119 -4.63 2.37 1.02
C SER A 119 -3.86 1.03 1.07
N SER A 120 -2.70 0.94 0.39
CA SER A 120 -1.85 -0.25 0.40
C SER A 120 -0.86 -0.22 1.56
N LYS A 121 -0.95 -1.23 2.43
CA LYS A 121 0.00 -1.44 3.54
C LYS A 121 1.41 -1.73 3.04
N GLU A 122 1.53 -2.39 1.90
CA GLU A 122 2.80 -2.70 1.24
C GLU A 122 3.49 -1.41 0.80
N MET A 123 2.75 -0.48 0.18
CA MET A 123 3.29 0.82 -0.22
C MET A 123 3.69 1.67 0.98
N GLN A 124 2.88 1.66 2.04
CA GLN A 124 3.24 2.31 3.30
C GLN A 124 4.53 1.73 3.88
N MET A 125 4.71 0.40 3.84
CA MET A 125 5.92 -0.26 4.32
C MET A 125 7.14 0.10 3.48
N VAL A 126 7.02 0.11 2.14
CA VAL A 126 8.10 0.56 1.24
C VAL A 126 8.50 1.99 1.56
N ALA A 127 7.53 2.88 1.78
CA ALA A 127 7.79 4.26 2.13
C ALA A 127 8.47 4.39 3.51
N ASN A 128 8.03 3.63 4.52
CA ASN A 128 8.66 3.59 5.84
C ASN A 128 10.13 3.16 5.76
N ILE A 129 10.45 2.13 4.98
CA ILE A 129 11.82 1.65 4.78
C ILE A 129 12.68 2.74 4.13
N ARG A 130 12.18 3.38 3.07
CA ARG A 130 12.92 4.45 2.37
C ARG A 130 13.11 5.68 3.25
N TYR A 131 12.08 6.08 3.99
CA TYR A 131 12.12 7.18 4.95
C TYR A 131 13.20 6.96 6.01
N SER A 132 13.21 5.77 6.61
CA SER A 132 14.21 5.39 7.61
C SER A 132 15.64 5.42 7.07
N ARG A 133 15.84 4.96 5.82
CA ARG A 133 17.15 5.00 5.15
C ARG A 133 17.66 6.43 4.97
N ILE A 134 16.78 7.36 4.61
CA ILE A 134 17.16 8.78 4.45
C ILE A 134 17.58 9.37 5.82
N LEU A 135 16.84 9.08 6.89
CA LEU A 135 17.23 9.54 8.23
C LEU A 135 18.60 8.97 8.65
N ILE A 136 18.84 7.70 8.40
CA ILE A 136 20.13 7.04 8.67
C ILE A 136 21.26 7.67 7.84
N LEU A 137 21.00 7.93 6.54
CA LEU A 137 21.95 8.60 5.66
C LEU A 137 22.33 10.00 6.18
N GLN A 138 21.36 10.72 6.74
CA GLN A 138 21.57 12.02 7.39
C GLN A 138 22.18 11.90 8.78
N LYS A 139 22.50 10.71 9.26
CA LYS A 139 22.99 10.42 10.64
C LYS A 139 22.05 10.83 11.75
N LYS A 140 20.74 10.97 11.44
CA LYS A 140 19.69 11.27 12.39
C LYS A 140 19.19 9.99 13.07
N TYR A 141 20.10 9.33 13.79
CA TYR A 141 19.86 7.99 14.33
C TYR A 141 18.73 7.92 15.34
N ASP A 142 18.60 8.91 16.21
CA ASP A 142 17.53 8.94 17.22
C ASP A 142 16.16 9.14 16.58
N GLU A 143 16.08 9.99 15.55
CA GLU A 143 14.84 10.19 14.76
C GLU A 143 14.49 8.92 13.98
N ALA A 144 15.49 8.26 13.37
CA ALA A 144 15.29 7.02 12.63
C ALA A 144 14.80 5.90 13.56
N GLU A 145 15.41 5.72 14.73
CA GLU A 145 14.99 4.72 15.72
C GLU A 145 13.54 4.96 16.18
N LYS A 146 13.22 6.19 16.55
CA LYS A 146 11.85 6.57 16.94
C LYS A 146 10.85 6.34 15.81
N PHE A 147 11.19 6.73 14.58
CA PHE A 147 10.33 6.56 13.42
C PHE A 147 10.08 5.08 13.13
N ILE A 148 11.13 4.25 13.07
CA ILE A 148 11.00 2.80 12.82
C ILE A 148 10.12 2.14 13.88
N THR A 149 10.36 2.43 15.16
CA THR A 149 9.62 1.79 16.25
C THR A 149 8.16 2.25 16.33
N SER A 150 7.82 3.39 15.73
CA SER A 150 6.42 3.86 15.60
C SER A 150 5.68 3.26 14.40
N ALA A 151 6.38 2.65 13.44
CA ALA A 151 5.75 2.06 12.26
C ALA A 151 4.94 0.81 12.62
N VAL A 152 3.77 0.68 12.02
CA VAL A 152 2.89 -0.47 12.23
C VAL A 152 3.61 -1.76 11.79
N ASN A 153 3.63 -2.77 12.66
CA ASN A 153 4.27 -4.07 12.41
C ASN A 153 5.77 -4.01 12.07
N PHE A 154 6.51 -2.99 12.56
CA PHE A 154 7.95 -2.91 12.30
C PHE A 154 8.72 -4.17 12.73
N SER A 155 8.32 -4.78 13.84
CA SER A 155 8.97 -5.98 14.40
C SER A 155 8.82 -7.22 13.52
N GLY A 156 7.84 -7.25 12.63
CA GLY A 156 7.67 -8.31 11.62
C GLY A 156 8.41 -8.03 10.30
N ASN A 157 9.02 -6.85 10.15
CA ASN A 157 9.76 -6.49 8.95
C ASN A 157 11.27 -6.57 9.17
N ALA A 158 11.91 -7.57 8.54
CA ALA A 158 13.33 -7.85 8.72
C ALA A 158 14.22 -6.64 8.37
N LEU A 159 13.90 -5.85 7.34
CA LEU A 159 14.69 -4.68 6.95
C LEU A 159 14.65 -3.58 8.01
N LEU A 160 13.49 -3.33 8.62
CA LEU A 160 13.37 -2.34 9.68
C LEU A 160 14.07 -2.79 10.97
N VAL A 161 13.96 -4.09 11.30
CA VAL A 161 14.68 -4.68 12.45
C VAL A 161 16.19 -4.67 12.23
N GLU A 162 16.65 -4.95 11.01
CA GLU A 162 18.07 -4.83 10.63
C GLU A 162 18.59 -3.40 10.83
N MET A 163 17.81 -2.39 10.34
CA MET A 163 18.19 -0.98 10.51
C MET A 163 18.30 -0.58 11.99
N LEU A 164 17.45 -1.10 12.86
CA LEU A 164 17.57 -0.87 14.31
C LEU A 164 18.86 -1.49 14.87
N GLY A 165 19.27 -2.65 14.37
CA GLY A 165 20.56 -3.26 14.67
C GLY A 165 21.73 -2.39 14.23
N ASP A 166 21.67 -1.88 13.00
CA ASP A 166 22.70 -1.00 12.43
C ASP A 166 22.79 0.33 13.22
N ILE A 167 21.65 0.93 13.55
CA ILE A 167 21.60 2.15 14.39
C ILE A 167 22.21 1.89 15.76
N SER A 168 21.85 0.78 16.42
CA SER A 168 22.38 0.42 17.73
C SER A 168 23.88 0.21 17.68
N TYR A 169 24.38 -0.44 16.63
CA TYR A 169 25.82 -0.64 16.42
C TYR A 169 26.56 0.70 16.27
N VAL A 170 26.07 1.61 15.43
CA VAL A 170 26.69 2.94 15.26
C VAL A 170 26.66 3.75 16.55
N LYS A 171 25.63 3.59 17.38
CA LYS A 171 25.53 4.19 18.73
C LYS A 171 26.40 3.49 19.79
N SER A 172 27.18 2.47 19.39
CA SER A 172 28.03 1.63 20.27
C SER A 172 27.24 0.82 21.31
N ASP A 173 25.93 0.64 21.12
CA ASP A 173 25.11 -0.27 21.93
C ASP A 173 25.15 -1.68 21.31
N ILE A 174 26.27 -2.36 21.54
CA ILE A 174 26.55 -3.69 20.98
C ILE A 174 25.51 -4.72 21.45
N SER A 175 25.08 -4.65 22.71
CA SER A 175 24.09 -5.58 23.27
C SER A 175 22.76 -5.49 22.52
N LYS A 176 22.31 -4.26 22.29
CA LYS A 176 21.06 -3.98 21.58
C LYS A 176 21.15 -4.35 20.09
N ALA A 177 22.31 -4.08 19.45
CA ALA A 177 22.59 -4.48 18.08
C ALA A 177 22.48 -6.00 17.90
N LYS A 178 23.13 -6.79 18.78
CA LYS A 178 23.02 -8.27 18.80
C LYS A 178 21.58 -8.74 18.91
N THR A 179 20.81 -8.13 19.83
CA THR A 179 19.40 -8.47 20.04
C THR A 179 18.56 -8.26 18.77
N TYR A 180 18.75 -7.15 18.08
CA TYR A 180 18.03 -6.87 16.84
C TYR A 180 18.43 -7.82 15.70
N TYR A 181 19.73 -8.08 15.51
CA TYR A 181 20.17 -9.01 14.46
C TYR A 181 19.69 -10.45 14.73
N GLN A 182 19.72 -10.90 15.98
CA GLN A 182 19.17 -12.20 16.35
C GLN A 182 17.63 -12.26 16.12
N SER A 183 16.93 -11.18 16.39
CA SER A 183 15.50 -11.07 16.11
C SER A 183 15.23 -11.13 14.60
N CYS A 184 16.05 -10.45 13.79
CA CYS A 184 15.96 -10.47 12.35
C CYS A 184 16.13 -11.89 11.77
N LEU A 185 17.05 -12.70 12.31
CA LEU A 185 17.26 -14.11 11.89
C LEU A 185 16.08 -15.04 12.18
N LYS A 186 15.15 -14.64 13.07
CA LYS A 186 13.92 -15.38 13.38
C LYS A 186 12.78 -15.05 12.42
N LEU A 187 12.92 -14.00 11.61
CA LEU A 187 11.95 -13.60 10.61
C LEU A 187 12.16 -14.35 9.30
N GLU A 188 11.14 -14.30 8.44
CA GLU A 188 11.24 -14.82 7.09
C GLU A 188 12.12 -13.89 6.25
N ILE A 189 13.31 -14.35 5.89
CA ILE A 189 14.32 -13.62 5.12
C ILE A 189 14.95 -14.52 4.05
N THR A 190 15.39 -13.90 2.96
CA THR A 190 16.09 -14.63 1.91
C THR A 190 17.42 -15.20 2.41
N PRO A 191 17.95 -16.31 1.80
CA PRO A 191 19.26 -16.85 2.18
C PRO A 191 20.40 -15.83 2.12
N ASN A 192 20.36 -14.92 1.13
CA ASN A 192 21.35 -13.87 0.99
C ASN A 192 21.30 -12.87 2.16
N ASN A 193 20.09 -12.40 2.52
CA ASN A 193 19.92 -11.51 3.67
C ASN A 193 20.33 -12.19 4.98
N ARG A 194 20.00 -13.48 5.16
CA ARG A 194 20.44 -14.26 6.31
C ARG A 194 21.94 -14.20 6.47
N LYS A 195 22.69 -14.49 5.40
CA LYS A 195 24.17 -14.44 5.40
C LYS A 195 24.70 -13.05 5.76
N ILE A 196 24.05 -11.98 5.28
CA ILE A 196 24.42 -10.59 5.63
C ILE A 196 24.26 -10.36 7.13
N ILE A 197 23.13 -10.75 7.71
CA ILE A 197 22.85 -10.57 9.14
C ILE A 197 23.81 -11.42 10.00
N GLU A 198 24.07 -12.66 9.62
CA GLU A 198 25.04 -13.53 10.30
C GLU A 198 26.46 -12.92 10.30
N ASN A 199 26.89 -12.35 9.17
CA ASN A 199 28.16 -11.65 9.08
C ASN A 199 28.21 -10.42 10.01
N LYS A 200 27.14 -9.60 10.04
CA LYS A 200 27.04 -8.47 10.98
C LYS A 200 27.11 -8.94 12.43
N LEU A 201 26.40 -10.02 12.78
CA LEU A 201 26.41 -10.58 14.12
C LEU A 201 27.79 -11.10 14.53
N ASN A 202 28.50 -11.78 13.63
CA ASN A 202 29.84 -12.29 13.87
C ASN A 202 30.91 -11.18 14.01
N SER A 203 30.70 -10.04 13.33
CA SER A 203 31.63 -8.90 13.40
C SER A 203 31.56 -8.11 14.70
N ILE A 204 30.56 -8.35 15.54
CA ILE A 204 30.30 -7.62 16.81
C ILE A 204 30.41 -8.55 18.04
N GLN A 205 31.00 -9.71 17.86
CA GLN A 205 31.29 -10.66 18.98
C GLN A 205 32.38 -10.17 19.90
#